data_78c70b6ce3fc7d2ff39b1803af71cd97
#
_entry.id   78c70b6ce3fc7d2ff39b1803af71cd97
#
_cell.length_a   1.000
_cell.length_b   1.000
_cell.length_c   1.000
_cell.angle_alpha   90.00
_cell.angle_beta   90.00
_cell.angle_gamma   90.00
#
_symmetry.space_group_name_H-M   'P 1'
#
loop_
_entity.id
_entity.type
_entity.pdbx_description
1 polymer ?
#
loop_
_entity_poly.entity_id
_entity_poly.type
_entity_poly.pdbx_seq_one_letter_code
_entity_poly.pdbx_strand_id
1 'polypeptide(L)'
;MKKGLSRRNLFKYMGLGGVTAVAAGCEQKPEKLIPMLVPPNDFEYTPQTSYQYMTTCRECEARCGMMVTVRENRAQKAEGNPLHPLNNGALCARGQASMQNLYNPERVAQPGSGRGDARKSVSWEDALKQFVNKVRSANGKVVYLGKPTSGSEGRFLDEWLKSVGGGSRIEFSLLNQNAQREANRLAFGRSDLPELYFEEAKLLLNFSSDFL
;
A
#
# COMPACT_ATOMS: atom_id res chain seq x y z
N MET A 1 -8.42 -6.66 70.37
CA MET A 1 -8.37 -7.60 69.22
C MET A 1 -9.09 -6.98 68.04
N LYS A 2 -8.35 -6.53 66.99
CA LYS A 2 -8.94 -5.96 65.77
C LYS A 2 -9.49 -7.10 64.91
N LYS A 3 -10.83 -7.13 64.73
CA LYS A 3 -11.48 -8.08 63.81
C LYS A 3 -11.06 -7.78 62.38
N GLY A 4 -10.23 -8.62 61.79
CA GLY A 4 -9.82 -8.53 60.40
C GLY A 4 -11.05 -8.73 59.46
N LEU A 5 -11.08 -8.00 58.37
CA LEU A 5 -12.11 -8.15 57.33
C LEU A 5 -12.00 -9.56 56.69
N SER A 6 -13.10 -10.30 56.75
CA SER A 6 -13.19 -11.60 56.07
C SER A 6 -13.18 -11.37 54.53
N ARG A 7 -12.50 -12.29 53.80
CA ARG A 7 -12.45 -12.28 52.33
C ARG A 7 -13.86 -12.15 51.68
N ARG A 8 -14.86 -12.79 52.29
CA ARG A 8 -16.23 -12.75 51.82
C ARG A 8 -16.86 -11.35 51.96
N ASN A 9 -16.53 -10.62 53.03
CA ASN A 9 -17.00 -9.26 53.26
C ASN A 9 -16.25 -8.26 52.34
N LEU A 10 -15.00 -8.50 52.03
CA LEU A 10 -14.25 -7.68 51.07
C LEU A 10 -14.90 -7.73 49.69
N PHE A 11 -15.27 -8.93 49.18
CA PHE A 11 -15.92 -9.06 47.90
C PHE A 11 -17.36 -8.44 47.88
N LYS A 12 -18.05 -8.47 49.00
CA LYS A 12 -19.36 -7.79 49.10
C LYS A 12 -19.21 -6.27 49.03
N TYR A 13 -18.23 -5.72 49.70
CA TYR A 13 -17.95 -4.27 49.63
C TYR A 13 -17.40 -3.80 48.29
N MET A 14 -16.58 -4.62 47.65
CA MET A 14 -16.08 -4.34 46.28
C MET A 14 -17.21 -4.43 45.26
N GLY A 15 -18.14 -5.40 45.35
CA GLY A 15 -19.29 -5.51 44.50
C GLY A 15 -20.26 -4.34 44.63
N LEU A 16 -20.58 -3.91 45.86
CA LEU A 16 -21.41 -2.72 46.08
C LEU A 16 -20.69 -1.42 45.64
N GLY A 17 -19.40 -1.28 45.90
CA GLY A 17 -18.63 -0.10 45.47
C GLY A 17 -18.46 -0.03 43.95
N GLY A 18 -18.32 -1.17 43.27
CA GLY A 18 -18.23 -1.24 41.81
C GLY A 18 -19.53 -0.80 41.11
N VAL A 19 -20.69 -1.25 41.61
CA VAL A 19 -21.98 -0.88 41.03
C VAL A 19 -22.28 0.63 41.19
N THR A 20 -21.94 1.20 42.34
CA THR A 20 -22.11 2.67 42.55
C THR A 20 -21.17 3.50 41.71
N ALA A 21 -19.92 3.06 41.47
CA ALA A 21 -18.96 3.76 40.63
C ALA A 21 -19.36 3.74 39.14
N VAL A 22 -19.94 2.63 38.66
CA VAL A 22 -20.42 2.54 37.27
C VAL A 22 -21.69 3.38 37.06
N ALA A 23 -22.60 3.41 38.05
CA ALA A 23 -23.82 4.21 37.97
C ALA A 23 -23.51 5.73 38.01
N ALA A 24 -22.49 6.17 38.77
CA ALA A 24 -22.08 7.57 38.82
C ALA A 24 -21.25 8.04 37.61
N GLY A 25 -20.59 7.11 36.91
CA GLY A 25 -19.74 7.43 35.74
C GLY A 25 -20.51 7.69 34.44
N CYS A 26 -21.77 7.28 34.36
CA CYS A 26 -22.57 7.40 33.12
C CYS A 26 -23.34 8.69 32.94
N GLU A 27 -23.34 9.60 33.91
CA GLU A 27 -24.22 10.79 33.91
C GLU A 27 -23.51 12.13 33.70
N GLN A 28 -22.22 12.13 33.37
CA GLN A 28 -21.56 13.37 32.94
C GLN A 28 -21.88 13.64 31.48
N LYS A 29 -23.01 14.30 31.23
CA LYS A 29 -23.22 15.02 29.98
C LYS A 29 -22.10 16.05 29.85
N PRO A 30 -21.40 16.14 28.71
CA PRO A 30 -20.40 17.17 28.52
C PRO A 30 -21.05 18.52 28.75
N GLU A 31 -20.54 19.27 29.71
CA GLU A 31 -21.10 20.56 30.15
C GLU A 31 -21.10 21.64 29.07
N LYS A 32 -20.34 21.41 27.98
CA LYS A 32 -20.31 22.31 26.82
C LYS A 32 -20.20 21.54 25.54
N LEU A 33 -21.27 21.49 24.78
CA LEU A 33 -21.21 21.28 23.34
C LEU A 33 -20.69 22.59 22.76
N ILE A 34 -19.47 22.58 22.23
CA ILE A 34 -18.98 23.70 21.41
C ILE A 34 -19.66 23.53 20.05
N PRO A 35 -20.68 24.35 19.71
CA PRO A 35 -21.26 24.27 18.37
C PRO A 35 -20.19 24.62 17.36
N MET A 36 -20.08 23.86 16.28
CA MET A 36 -19.27 24.24 15.13
C MET A 36 -19.80 25.56 14.60
N LEU A 37 -19.04 26.62 14.77
CA LEU A 37 -19.39 27.97 14.30
C LEU A 37 -19.33 28.09 12.76
N VAL A 38 -18.56 27.21 12.12
CA VAL A 38 -18.48 27.09 10.68
C VAL A 38 -18.66 25.61 10.34
N PRO A 39 -19.76 25.23 9.66
CA PRO A 39 -19.85 23.87 9.13
C PRO A 39 -18.67 23.66 8.17
N PRO A 40 -17.98 22.51 8.21
CA PRO A 40 -16.97 22.21 7.21
C PRO A 40 -17.63 22.33 5.84
N ASN A 41 -16.97 23.02 4.93
CA ASN A 41 -17.41 23.05 3.53
C ASN A 41 -17.63 21.61 3.08
N ASP A 42 -18.76 21.33 2.48
CA ASP A 42 -19.35 20.01 2.29
C ASP A 42 -18.47 18.99 1.53
N PHE A 43 -17.28 19.36 1.11
CA PHE A 43 -16.47 18.54 0.21
C PHE A 43 -15.03 18.27 0.65
N GLU A 44 -14.47 18.95 1.64
CA GLU A 44 -13.03 18.78 1.91
C GLU A 44 -12.67 18.10 3.22
N TYR A 45 -13.43 18.25 4.27
CA TYR A 45 -13.04 17.67 5.56
C TYR A 45 -14.19 17.62 6.56
N THR A 46 -14.68 16.43 6.85
CA THR A 46 -15.57 16.20 7.99
C THR A 46 -14.77 15.51 9.10
N PRO A 47 -14.55 16.14 10.26
CA PRO A 47 -13.89 15.50 11.39
C PRO A 47 -14.52 14.15 11.72
N GLN A 48 -13.70 13.14 11.99
CA GLN A 48 -14.10 11.78 12.32
C GLN A 48 -14.72 10.96 11.17
N THR A 49 -14.95 11.52 10.00
CA THR A 49 -15.40 10.76 8.83
C THR A 49 -14.21 10.14 8.12
N SER A 50 -14.32 8.87 7.75
CA SER A 50 -13.34 8.20 6.91
C SER A 50 -13.80 8.16 5.47
N TYR A 51 -12.87 8.41 4.55
CA TYR A 51 -13.08 8.32 3.11
C TYR A 51 -12.31 7.14 2.55
N GLN A 52 -12.83 6.53 1.50
CA GLN A 52 -12.16 5.43 0.81
C GLN A 52 -11.77 5.86 -0.60
N TYR A 53 -10.50 5.68 -0.92
CA TYR A 53 -9.96 5.96 -2.25
C TYR A 53 -9.55 4.66 -2.93
N MET A 54 -10.07 4.46 -4.13
CA MET A 54 -9.70 3.33 -4.98
C MET A 54 -8.40 3.62 -5.68
N THR A 55 -7.46 2.69 -5.61
CA THR A 55 -6.16 2.82 -6.26
C THR A 55 -5.60 1.43 -6.62
N THR A 56 -4.39 1.40 -7.14
CA THR A 56 -3.70 0.17 -7.52
C THR A 56 -2.44 -0.02 -6.69
N CYS A 57 -2.27 -1.20 -6.12
CA CYS A 57 -1.04 -1.59 -5.42
C CYS A 57 0.14 -1.63 -6.41
N ARG A 58 1.25 -1.03 -6.05
CA ARG A 58 2.48 -0.99 -6.87
C ARG A 58 3.66 -1.75 -6.25
N GLU A 59 3.40 -2.59 -5.26
CA GLU A 59 4.47 -3.36 -4.58
C GLU A 59 5.06 -4.47 -5.46
N CYS A 60 4.25 -5.05 -6.34
CA CYS A 60 4.69 -6.06 -7.30
C CYS A 60 3.94 -5.94 -8.63
N GLU A 61 4.23 -6.84 -9.55
CA GLU A 61 3.65 -6.88 -10.90
C GLU A 61 2.18 -7.34 -10.93
N ALA A 62 1.65 -7.94 -9.86
CA ALA A 62 0.24 -8.34 -9.76
C ALA A 62 -0.75 -7.16 -9.82
N ARG A 63 -0.32 -5.94 -9.44
CA ARG A 63 -1.09 -4.71 -9.57
C ARG A 63 -2.52 -4.81 -9.04
N CYS A 64 -2.69 -5.43 -7.86
CA CYS A 64 -3.98 -5.60 -7.22
C CYS A 64 -4.72 -4.28 -7.04
N GLY A 65 -6.04 -4.29 -7.29
CA GLY A 65 -6.91 -3.19 -6.92
C GLY A 65 -6.96 -3.04 -5.40
N MET A 66 -6.79 -1.83 -4.93
CA MET A 66 -6.66 -1.50 -3.51
C MET A 66 -7.61 -0.38 -3.11
N MET A 67 -8.22 -0.51 -1.95
CA MET A 67 -8.97 0.54 -1.27
C MET A 67 -8.12 1.11 -0.13
N VAL A 68 -7.95 2.42 -0.09
CA VAL A 68 -7.25 3.11 0.99
C VAL A 68 -8.23 3.91 1.81
N THR A 69 -8.34 3.57 3.09
CA THR A 69 -9.12 4.33 4.05
C THR A 69 -8.29 5.50 4.56
N VAL A 70 -8.81 6.70 4.34
CA VAL A 70 -8.21 7.97 4.77
C VAL A 70 -9.08 8.60 5.84
N ARG A 71 -8.48 8.99 6.94
CA ARG A 71 -9.12 9.74 8.01
C ARG A 71 -8.24 10.93 8.38
N GLU A 72 -8.84 12.10 8.52
CA GLU A 72 -8.12 13.33 8.87
C GLU A 72 -6.91 13.58 7.94
N ASN A 73 -7.13 13.44 6.64
CA ASN A 73 -6.10 13.55 5.58
C ASN A 73 -4.93 12.57 5.73
N ARG A 74 -5.08 11.54 6.57
CA ARG A 74 -4.07 10.51 6.76
C ARG A 74 -4.59 9.16 6.27
N ALA A 75 -3.85 8.54 5.37
CA ALA A 75 -4.11 7.17 4.94
C ALA A 75 -3.76 6.21 6.10
N GLN A 76 -4.74 5.42 6.52
CA GLN A 76 -4.62 4.58 7.72
C GLN A 76 -4.62 3.09 7.42
N LYS A 77 -5.39 2.66 6.41
CA LYS A 77 -5.56 1.25 6.10
C LYS A 77 -5.59 1.03 4.60
N ALA A 78 -4.99 -0.05 4.13
CA ALA A 78 -5.09 -0.54 2.77
C ALA A 78 -5.73 -1.93 2.77
N GLU A 79 -6.75 -2.12 1.96
CA GLU A 79 -7.49 -3.36 1.76
C GLU A 79 -7.65 -3.63 0.27
N GLY A 80 -7.96 -4.87 -0.09
CA GLY A 80 -8.25 -5.20 -1.48
C GLY A 80 -9.60 -4.61 -1.92
N ASN A 81 -9.67 -4.18 -3.17
CA ASN A 81 -10.91 -3.70 -3.75
C ASN A 81 -11.77 -4.90 -4.19
N PRO A 82 -12.95 -5.12 -3.58
CA PRO A 82 -13.82 -6.25 -3.93
C PRO A 82 -14.39 -6.19 -5.34
N LEU A 83 -14.39 -5.01 -5.96
CA LEU A 83 -14.87 -4.82 -7.33
C LEU A 83 -13.77 -4.97 -8.38
N HIS A 84 -12.52 -5.24 -7.96
CA HIS A 84 -11.43 -5.38 -8.91
C HIS A 84 -11.37 -6.81 -9.48
N PRO A 85 -11.39 -6.98 -10.82
CA PRO A 85 -11.58 -8.28 -11.45
C PRO A 85 -10.46 -9.30 -11.22
N LEU A 86 -9.25 -8.85 -10.87
CA LEU A 86 -8.11 -9.74 -10.67
C LEU A 86 -7.99 -10.24 -9.24
N ASN A 87 -8.25 -9.43 -8.24
CA ASN A 87 -8.00 -9.81 -6.85
C ASN A 87 -9.26 -9.88 -5.98
N ASN A 88 -10.44 -9.52 -6.49
CA ASN A 88 -11.74 -9.71 -5.85
C ASN A 88 -11.75 -9.44 -4.34
N GLY A 89 -11.11 -8.37 -3.90
CA GLY A 89 -11.00 -7.99 -2.49
C GLY A 89 -9.80 -8.58 -1.74
N ALA A 90 -9.05 -9.52 -2.32
CA ALA A 90 -7.83 -10.02 -1.69
C ALA A 90 -6.68 -9.00 -1.80
N LEU A 91 -5.91 -8.85 -0.73
CA LEU A 91 -4.68 -8.04 -0.72
C LEU A 91 -3.66 -8.70 0.19
N CYS A 92 -2.48 -8.99 -0.35
CA CYS A 92 -1.43 -9.67 0.40
C CYS A 92 -0.81 -8.74 1.48
N ALA A 93 -0.05 -9.32 2.40
CA ALA A 93 0.61 -8.57 3.49
C ALA A 93 1.49 -7.42 2.98
N ARG A 94 2.19 -7.57 1.84
CA ARG A 94 2.99 -6.49 1.25
C ARG A 94 2.12 -5.33 0.78
N GLY A 95 0.98 -5.62 0.15
CA GLY A 95 0.03 -4.59 -0.27
C GLY A 95 -0.56 -3.84 0.92
N GLN A 96 -0.93 -4.54 1.98
CA GLN A 96 -1.42 -3.91 3.22
C GLN A 96 -0.32 -3.07 3.91
N ALA A 97 0.92 -3.56 3.95
CA ALA A 97 2.05 -2.86 4.52
C ALA A 97 2.55 -1.66 3.69
N SER A 98 2.10 -1.51 2.43
CA SER A 98 2.53 -0.41 1.54
C SER A 98 2.29 0.98 2.14
N MET A 99 1.31 1.11 3.03
CA MET A 99 1.04 2.34 3.77
C MET A 99 2.23 2.81 4.62
N GLN A 100 3.05 1.89 5.12
CA GLN A 100 4.24 2.22 5.90
C GLN A 100 5.28 2.96 5.06
N ASN A 101 5.38 2.64 3.77
CA ASN A 101 6.28 3.32 2.85
C ASN A 101 5.88 4.79 2.63
N LEU A 102 4.58 5.11 2.73
CA LEU A 102 4.09 6.47 2.58
C LEU A 102 4.57 7.38 3.74
N TYR A 103 4.65 6.83 4.94
CA TYR A 103 5.01 7.57 6.16
C TYR A 103 6.42 7.25 6.67
N ASN A 104 7.22 6.53 5.89
CA ASN A 104 8.59 6.25 6.26
C ASN A 104 9.39 7.57 6.37
N PRO A 105 10.00 7.87 7.54
CA PRO A 105 10.81 9.07 7.72
C PRO A 105 12.04 9.12 6.79
N GLU A 106 12.55 7.97 6.37
CA GLU A 106 13.69 7.88 5.43
C GLU A 106 13.26 8.02 3.96
N ARG A 107 11.97 8.22 3.70
CA ARG A 107 11.46 8.42 2.35
C ARG A 107 12.11 9.64 1.70
N VAL A 108 12.55 9.48 0.45
CA VAL A 108 13.05 10.58 -0.36
C VAL A 108 11.92 11.56 -0.65
N ALA A 109 11.91 12.68 0.04
CA ALA A 109 10.86 13.70 -0.07
C ALA A 109 11.14 14.73 -1.17
N GLN A 110 12.41 14.97 -1.51
CA GLN A 110 12.83 15.98 -2.49
C GLN A 110 13.92 15.46 -3.41
N PRO A 111 14.01 16.02 -4.62
CA PRO A 111 15.12 15.70 -5.53
C PRO A 111 16.47 16.02 -4.87
N GLY A 112 17.49 15.24 -5.21
CA GLY A 112 18.82 15.46 -4.68
C GLY A 112 19.88 15.18 -5.73
N SER A 113 20.95 15.96 -5.70
CA SER A 113 22.15 15.77 -6.52
C SER A 113 23.33 15.39 -5.62
N GLY A 114 24.18 14.47 -6.09
CA GLY A 114 25.30 13.92 -5.31
C GLY A 114 25.06 12.49 -4.83
N ARG A 115 26.01 11.93 -4.08
CA ARG A 115 25.97 10.57 -3.53
C ARG A 115 26.27 10.58 -2.03
N GLY A 116 25.65 9.68 -1.30
CA GLY A 116 25.87 9.53 0.14
C GLY A 116 25.70 10.86 0.89
N ASP A 117 26.62 11.17 1.78
CA ASP A 117 26.59 12.38 2.62
C ASP A 117 26.79 13.68 1.82
N ALA A 118 27.33 13.58 0.59
CA ALA A 118 27.45 14.73 -0.30
C ALA A 118 26.16 15.05 -1.08
N ARG A 119 25.06 14.34 -0.83
CA ARG A 119 23.78 14.60 -1.46
C ARG A 119 23.20 15.92 -0.97
N LYS A 120 22.93 16.83 -1.90
CA LYS A 120 22.27 18.11 -1.63
C LYS A 120 20.89 18.14 -2.26
N SER A 121 19.90 18.67 -1.56
CA SER A 121 18.58 18.93 -2.13
C SER A 121 18.66 19.94 -3.25
N VAL A 122 17.93 19.71 -4.32
CA VAL A 122 17.82 20.61 -5.47
C VAL A 122 16.34 20.86 -5.77
N SER A 123 16.04 21.95 -6.46
CA SER A 123 14.67 22.22 -6.91
C SER A 123 14.22 21.19 -7.94
N TRP A 124 12.90 20.99 -8.06
CA TRP A 124 12.35 20.14 -9.13
C TRP A 124 12.70 20.65 -10.52
N GLU A 125 12.74 21.95 -10.71
CA GLU A 125 13.10 22.58 -11.98
C GLU A 125 14.54 22.23 -12.37
N ASP A 126 15.49 22.37 -11.45
CA ASP A 126 16.89 22.06 -11.69
C ASP A 126 17.10 20.55 -11.87
N ALA A 127 16.40 19.72 -11.12
CA ALA A 127 16.47 18.27 -11.27
C ALA A 127 16.00 17.83 -12.67
N LEU A 128 14.89 18.38 -13.14
CA LEU A 128 14.36 18.11 -14.49
C LEU A 128 15.30 18.62 -15.59
N LYS A 129 15.85 19.83 -15.45
CA LYS A 129 16.85 20.37 -16.40
C LYS A 129 18.07 19.44 -16.48
N GLN A 130 18.61 19.02 -15.32
CA GLN A 130 19.76 18.11 -15.29
C GLN A 130 19.43 16.76 -15.92
N PHE A 131 18.26 16.21 -15.63
CA PHE A 131 17.79 14.95 -16.20
C PHE A 131 17.70 15.02 -17.73
N VAL A 132 16.99 16.02 -18.26
CA VAL A 132 16.82 16.22 -19.69
C VAL A 132 18.18 16.39 -20.39
N ASN A 133 19.09 17.18 -19.82
CA ASN A 133 20.41 17.41 -20.40
C ASN A 133 21.22 16.10 -20.44
N LYS A 134 21.17 15.28 -19.38
CA LYS A 134 21.84 13.98 -19.34
C LYS A 134 21.29 13.01 -20.37
N VAL A 135 19.96 12.92 -20.49
CA VAL A 135 19.30 12.06 -21.48
C VAL A 135 19.68 12.48 -22.90
N ARG A 136 19.64 13.78 -23.20
CA ARG A 136 20.05 14.29 -24.53
C ARG A 136 21.52 14.01 -24.86
N SER A 137 22.40 14.21 -23.88
CA SER A 137 23.85 13.96 -24.10
C SER A 137 24.20 12.47 -24.20
N ALA A 138 23.32 11.59 -23.75
CA ALA A 138 23.52 10.13 -23.83
C ALA A 138 23.40 9.58 -25.25
N ASN A 139 22.84 10.33 -26.21
CA ASN A 139 22.72 9.93 -27.62
C ASN A 139 22.15 8.50 -27.79
N GLY A 140 21.01 8.22 -27.17
CA GLY A 140 20.37 6.91 -27.22
C GLY A 140 20.98 5.83 -26.32
N LYS A 141 22.08 6.08 -25.63
CA LYS A 141 22.67 5.15 -24.63
C LYS A 141 21.95 5.28 -23.29
N VAL A 142 20.63 5.10 -23.31
CA VAL A 142 19.77 5.19 -22.13
C VAL A 142 19.30 3.79 -21.75
N VAL A 143 19.45 3.44 -20.47
CA VAL A 143 18.94 2.19 -19.93
C VAL A 143 17.90 2.53 -18.86
N TYR A 144 16.69 2.04 -19.04
CA TYR A 144 15.66 2.04 -17.99
C TYR A 144 15.80 0.75 -17.18
N LEU A 145 16.01 0.87 -15.89
CA LEU A 145 15.98 -0.25 -14.95
C LEU A 145 14.81 -0.06 -14.00
N GLY A 146 13.86 -0.96 -14.00
CA GLY A 146 12.67 -0.86 -13.17
C GLY A 146 11.98 -2.19 -12.90
N LYS A 147 10.84 -2.10 -12.23
CA LYS A 147 9.94 -3.25 -12.07
C LYS A 147 9.29 -3.59 -13.41
N PRO A 148 8.82 -4.85 -13.61
CA PRO A 148 8.04 -5.21 -14.79
C PRO A 148 6.85 -4.28 -14.98
N THR A 149 6.72 -3.76 -16.18
CA THR A 149 5.66 -2.84 -16.56
C THR A 149 4.83 -3.41 -17.70
N SER A 150 3.52 -3.22 -17.64
CA SER A 150 2.57 -3.70 -18.64
C SER A 150 1.58 -2.60 -19.02
N GLY A 151 0.75 -2.87 -20.03
CA GLY A 151 -0.30 -1.96 -20.45
C GLY A 151 0.22 -0.62 -20.96
N SER A 152 -0.43 0.48 -20.59
CA SER A 152 -0.09 1.84 -21.03
C SER A 152 1.26 2.33 -20.52
N GLU A 153 1.66 1.93 -19.30
CA GLU A 153 2.95 2.32 -18.72
C GLU A 153 4.12 1.70 -19.52
N GLY A 154 4.00 0.41 -19.86
CA GLY A 154 5.00 -0.28 -20.67
C GLY A 154 5.14 0.35 -22.06
N ARG A 155 4.02 0.60 -22.75
CA ARG A 155 4.02 1.28 -24.05
C ARG A 155 4.63 2.68 -23.99
N PHE A 156 4.27 3.45 -22.98
CA PHE A 156 4.85 4.78 -22.76
C PHE A 156 6.37 4.72 -22.62
N LEU A 157 6.90 3.80 -21.83
CA LEU A 157 8.34 3.63 -21.65
C LEU A 157 9.05 3.24 -22.95
N ASP A 158 8.46 2.34 -23.72
CA ASP A 158 9.03 1.91 -25.00
C ASP A 158 9.04 3.06 -26.03
N GLU A 159 7.97 3.83 -26.12
CA GLU A 159 7.86 5.00 -26.98
C GLU A 159 8.82 6.10 -26.53
N TRP A 160 8.93 6.34 -25.23
CA TRP A 160 9.86 7.32 -24.69
C TRP A 160 11.32 6.94 -24.99
N LEU A 161 11.72 5.68 -24.78
CA LEU A 161 13.05 5.20 -25.10
C LEU A 161 13.37 5.37 -26.59
N LYS A 162 12.41 5.11 -27.48
CA LYS A 162 12.55 5.37 -28.91
C LYS A 162 12.76 6.85 -29.21
N SER A 163 11.98 7.74 -28.53
CA SER A 163 12.04 9.18 -28.75
C SER A 163 13.36 9.83 -28.35
N VAL A 164 14.09 9.21 -27.39
CA VAL A 164 15.40 9.73 -26.93
C VAL A 164 16.59 9.12 -27.69
N GLY A 165 16.33 8.56 -28.86
CA GLY A 165 17.38 8.03 -29.74
C GLY A 165 17.63 6.52 -29.62
N GLY A 166 16.72 5.79 -29.01
CA GLY A 166 16.85 4.38 -28.70
C GLY A 166 17.39 4.15 -27.29
N GLY A 167 17.09 3.02 -26.73
CA GLY A 167 17.51 2.63 -25.38
C GLY A 167 17.06 1.21 -25.08
N SER A 168 17.46 0.68 -23.96
CA SER A 168 17.04 -0.65 -23.50
C SER A 168 16.25 -0.57 -22.21
N ARG A 169 15.27 -1.44 -22.08
CA ARG A 169 14.50 -1.64 -20.85
C ARG A 169 14.92 -2.94 -20.19
N ILE A 170 15.38 -2.84 -18.96
CA ILE A 170 15.75 -3.98 -18.11
C ILE A 170 14.75 -4.03 -16.97
N GLU A 171 14.05 -5.13 -16.84
CA GLU A 171 13.06 -5.32 -15.80
C GLU A 171 13.56 -6.32 -14.77
N PHE A 172 13.41 -5.97 -13.51
CA PHE A 172 13.77 -6.80 -12.38
C PHE A 172 12.56 -7.03 -11.46
N SER A 173 12.22 -8.29 -11.25
CA SER A 173 11.18 -8.71 -10.31
C SER A 173 11.77 -9.51 -9.16
N LEU A 174 11.33 -9.20 -7.93
CA LEU A 174 11.64 -10.01 -6.75
C LEU A 174 10.84 -11.32 -6.74
N LEU A 175 9.68 -11.33 -7.42
CA LEU A 175 8.81 -12.49 -7.57
C LEU A 175 9.05 -13.11 -8.97
N ASN A 176 10.26 -13.58 -9.17
CA ASN A 176 10.69 -14.07 -10.49
C ASN A 176 9.97 -15.37 -10.87
N GLN A 177 9.21 -15.32 -11.96
CA GLN A 177 8.53 -16.47 -12.57
C GLN A 177 9.23 -16.96 -13.85
N ASN A 178 10.48 -16.57 -14.09
CA ASN A 178 11.19 -16.90 -15.32
C ASN A 178 11.37 -18.41 -15.50
N ALA A 179 11.63 -19.15 -14.42
CA ALA A 179 11.73 -20.60 -14.48
C ALA A 179 10.43 -21.25 -14.96
N GLN A 180 9.28 -20.78 -14.47
CA GLN A 180 7.97 -21.26 -14.89
C GLN A 180 7.67 -20.88 -16.35
N ARG A 181 7.98 -19.65 -16.75
CA ARG A 181 7.84 -19.20 -18.14
C ARG A 181 8.70 -20.01 -19.09
N GLU A 182 9.94 -20.32 -18.71
CA GLU A 182 10.82 -21.16 -19.51
C GLU A 182 10.35 -22.60 -19.56
N ALA A 183 9.86 -23.17 -18.46
CA ALA A 183 9.25 -24.50 -18.45
C ALA A 183 8.03 -24.58 -19.38
N ASN A 184 7.16 -23.56 -19.37
CA ASN A 184 6.03 -23.47 -20.27
C ASN A 184 6.48 -23.34 -21.73
N ARG A 185 7.54 -22.57 -21.99
CA ARG A 185 8.11 -22.45 -23.33
C ARG A 185 8.61 -23.79 -23.87
N LEU A 186 9.29 -24.58 -23.03
CA LEU A 186 9.80 -25.90 -23.39
C LEU A 186 8.68 -26.91 -23.57
N ALA A 187 7.67 -26.92 -22.71
CA ALA A 187 6.58 -27.89 -22.71
C ALA A 187 5.48 -27.56 -23.75
N PHE A 188 5.14 -26.29 -23.91
CA PHE A 188 3.98 -25.84 -24.67
C PHE A 188 4.32 -24.89 -25.83
N GLY A 189 5.59 -24.53 -26.00
CA GLY A 189 6.02 -23.54 -27.00
C GLY A 189 5.66 -22.07 -26.66
N ARG A 190 5.12 -21.79 -25.48
CA ARG A 190 4.64 -20.47 -25.06
C ARG A 190 5.21 -20.11 -23.69
N SER A 191 5.73 -18.89 -23.54
CA SER A 191 6.30 -18.38 -22.27
C SER A 191 5.27 -17.68 -21.37
N ASP A 192 3.99 -17.80 -21.69
CA ASP A 192 2.92 -17.22 -20.88
C ASP A 192 2.74 -18.00 -19.57
N LEU A 193 2.24 -17.32 -18.53
CA LEU A 193 1.78 -17.99 -17.33
C LEU A 193 0.32 -18.37 -17.53
N PRO A 194 -0.06 -19.63 -17.28
CA PRO A 194 -1.44 -20.05 -17.43
C PRO A 194 -2.31 -19.45 -16.33
N GLU A 195 -3.54 -19.16 -16.66
CA GLU A 195 -4.61 -18.94 -15.69
C GLU A 195 -5.13 -20.32 -15.25
N LEU A 196 -5.27 -20.51 -13.94
CA LEU A 196 -5.63 -21.79 -13.35
C LEU A 196 -7.07 -21.73 -12.84
N TYR A 197 -7.93 -22.62 -13.37
CA TYR A 197 -9.34 -22.73 -12.99
C TYR A 197 -9.51 -23.98 -12.11
N PHE A 198 -9.23 -23.85 -10.80
CA PHE A 198 -9.28 -24.98 -9.87
C PHE A 198 -10.70 -25.48 -9.60
N GLU A 199 -11.71 -24.64 -9.77
CA GLU A 199 -13.12 -24.95 -9.57
C GLU A 199 -13.63 -26.04 -10.53
N GLU A 200 -13.00 -26.21 -11.67
CA GLU A 200 -13.36 -27.25 -12.64
C GLU A 200 -12.64 -28.59 -12.38
N ALA A 201 -11.68 -28.61 -11.46
CA ALA A 201 -10.89 -29.79 -11.18
C ALA A 201 -11.66 -30.77 -10.27
N LYS A 202 -11.77 -32.05 -10.67
CA LYS A 202 -12.31 -33.10 -9.80
C LYS A 202 -11.27 -33.64 -8.79
N LEU A 203 -10.01 -33.53 -9.11
CA LEU A 203 -8.88 -33.93 -8.27
C LEU A 203 -7.73 -32.96 -8.51
N LEU A 204 -7.15 -32.45 -7.44
CA LEU A 204 -5.98 -31.57 -7.47
C LEU A 204 -4.80 -32.27 -6.78
N LEU A 205 -3.73 -32.48 -7.52
CA LEU A 205 -2.46 -32.98 -6.98
C LEU A 205 -1.48 -31.81 -6.93
N ASN A 206 -1.09 -31.43 -5.71
CA ASN A 206 -0.14 -30.34 -5.50
C ASN A 206 1.24 -30.88 -5.16
N PHE A 207 2.25 -30.53 -5.97
CA PHE A 207 3.65 -30.85 -5.75
C PHE A 207 4.44 -29.56 -5.53
N SER A 208 4.50 -29.09 -4.29
CA SER A 208 5.23 -27.88 -3.90
C SER A 208 4.86 -26.62 -4.69
N SER A 209 3.61 -26.52 -5.15
CA SER A 209 3.08 -25.33 -5.79
C SER A 209 2.39 -24.47 -4.74
N ASP A 210 2.88 -23.27 -4.56
CA ASP A 210 2.33 -22.27 -3.62
C ASP A 210 1.27 -21.45 -4.38
N PHE A 211 0.05 -21.98 -4.46
CA PHE A 211 -1.04 -21.37 -5.21
C PHE A 211 -2.13 -20.72 -4.33
N LEU A 212 -1.96 -20.77 -3.00
CA LEU A 212 -2.88 -20.19 -2.00
C LEU A 212 -2.41 -18.84 -1.49
#